data_3a768e63003eee98960d2880aabcbe9d
#
_entry.id   3a768e63003eee98960d2880aabcbe9d
#
_cell.length_a   1.000
_cell.length_b   1.000
_cell.length_c   1.000
_cell.angle_alpha   90.00
_cell.angle_beta   90.00
_cell.angle_gamma   90.00
#
_symmetry.space_group_name_H-M   'P 1'
#
loop_
_entity.id
_entity.type
_entity.pdbx_description
1 polymer ?
#
loop_
_entity_poly.entity_id
_entity_poly.type
_entity_poly.pdbx_seq_one_letter_code
_entity_poly.pdbx_strand_id
1 'polypeptide(L)'
;MKSNSFRLPSKATAVLLLCTGLVASHPLALWAEDGVTTVQAVQQQQVIVKGTVSDAMGPVIGANVIEKGNRGNGTITDIDGNFSLKVKPGATLEIHYIGYKTVEVKAVPGKPLNVTLTEDSEMLDEVVVVGYGTMRRKDVTGSVVQIRPTAMQNEAPKTVQDVLRGAPGLKVGLDTSAKGGGSLEIRGDRSLSSLTDGSPMIILDNMPFYGELSEINPEDIGQIDVLKDASAAAVYGARAANGVVIITTKKGKMGKPVINFSAKVGFVTKANYKEVYDGDGYMKYREDWYKTATYGMNPETGRYEAYQTGTIKPGYYDRPDRLPADVSIEDWRNYSVNAEGQSDLGIYADRVLTQTDQLIRDNFLAGRTYDWYNSAYQTGINQDYNASVSGAGEKMNYYMSVGYLRNEGVIRGTEYQAIRANMKLTTNITDWLEVSGNVNFQSRSDGDLALNEGSTLANSPFANYCDADGNLAVHPMGEKKTPTTWVITTTSTINMSNLKRDITC
;
A
#
# COMPACT_ATOMS: atom_id res chain seq x y z
N MET A 1 -18.78 -29.03 24.66
CA MET A 1 -17.71 -29.87 24.12
C MET A 1 -18.21 -30.63 22.90
N LYS A 2 -18.02 -30.12 21.70
CA LYS A 2 -18.05 -30.87 20.43
C LYS A 2 -17.06 -30.16 19.50
N SER A 3 -15.96 -30.86 19.23
CA SER A 3 -14.93 -30.40 18.29
C SER A 3 -15.45 -30.47 16.88
N ASN A 4 -15.58 -29.33 16.21
CA ASN A 4 -15.80 -29.28 14.76
C ASN A 4 -14.44 -29.19 14.08
N SER A 5 -14.01 -30.33 13.55
CA SER A 5 -12.87 -30.40 12.64
C SER A 5 -13.20 -29.71 11.32
N PHE A 6 -12.48 -28.66 11.00
CA PHE A 6 -12.51 -27.98 9.73
C PHE A 6 -11.97 -28.92 8.63
N ARG A 7 -12.83 -29.42 7.75
CA ARG A 7 -12.43 -30.13 6.54
C ARG A 7 -12.23 -29.12 5.41
N LEU A 8 -10.97 -28.87 5.07
CA LEU A 8 -10.60 -28.21 3.82
C LEU A 8 -10.97 -29.08 2.62
N PRO A 9 -11.48 -28.54 1.52
CA PRO A 9 -11.78 -29.32 0.31
C PRO A 9 -10.48 -29.88 -0.28
N SER A 10 -10.50 -31.14 -0.60
CA SER A 10 -9.36 -32.00 -0.98
C SER A 10 -8.52 -31.56 -2.20
N LYS A 11 -8.87 -30.47 -2.86
CA LYS A 11 -8.13 -29.93 -4.00
C LYS A 11 -7.15 -28.81 -3.65
N ALA A 12 -7.25 -28.22 -2.46
CA ALA A 12 -6.33 -27.17 -2.01
C ALA A 12 -5.07 -27.72 -1.33
N THR A 13 -5.16 -28.95 -0.78
CA THR A 13 -4.04 -29.61 -0.07
C THR A 13 -2.95 -30.17 -0.99
N ALA A 14 -3.27 -30.42 -2.25
CA ALA A 14 -2.31 -30.96 -3.21
C ALA A 14 -1.28 -29.93 -3.71
N VAL A 15 -1.62 -28.64 -3.71
CA VAL A 15 -0.73 -27.58 -4.19
C VAL A 15 0.23 -27.12 -3.09
N LEU A 16 -0.17 -27.22 -1.82
CA LEU A 16 0.68 -26.78 -0.70
C LEU A 16 1.78 -27.80 -0.35
N LEU A 17 1.57 -29.08 -0.66
CA LEU A 17 2.54 -30.16 -0.39
C LEU A 17 3.67 -30.26 -1.43
N LEU A 18 3.53 -29.62 -2.59
CA LEU A 18 4.57 -29.64 -3.63
C LEU A 18 5.68 -28.60 -3.39
N CYS A 19 5.46 -27.59 -2.55
CA CYS A 19 6.45 -26.56 -2.24
C CYS A 19 7.30 -26.84 -1.00
N THR A 20 6.93 -27.78 -0.13
CA THR A 20 7.67 -28.09 1.11
C THR A 20 8.52 -29.36 1.04
N GLY A 21 8.50 -30.09 -0.05
CA GLY A 21 9.18 -31.40 -0.21
C GLY A 21 10.63 -31.35 -0.68
N LEU A 22 11.23 -30.19 -0.91
CA LEU A 22 12.54 -30.09 -1.58
C LEU A 22 13.71 -29.63 -0.70
N VAL A 23 13.57 -29.63 0.62
CA VAL A 23 14.64 -29.13 1.52
C VAL A 23 15.10 -30.15 2.60
N ALA A 24 14.70 -31.38 2.55
CA ALA A 24 15.18 -32.33 3.55
C ALA A 24 15.43 -33.72 2.99
N SER A 25 16.62 -34.00 2.46
CA SER A 25 17.27 -35.30 2.56
C SER A 25 18.60 -35.36 1.83
N HIS A 26 19.70 -35.00 2.48
CA HIS A 26 20.99 -35.57 2.15
C HIS A 26 21.66 -35.98 3.47
N PRO A 27 21.85 -37.26 3.74
CA PRO A 27 22.67 -37.72 4.85
C PRO A 27 24.16 -37.55 4.47
N LEU A 28 24.89 -36.88 5.34
CA LEU A 28 26.35 -36.88 5.38
C LEU A 28 26.84 -38.31 5.70
N ALA A 29 27.43 -39.00 4.73
CA ALA A 29 28.28 -40.15 4.96
C ALA A 29 29.74 -39.70 4.86
N LEU A 30 30.42 -39.65 6.01
CA LEU A 30 31.85 -39.57 6.08
C LEU A 30 32.44 -40.96 5.72
N TRP A 31 33.20 -41.01 4.66
CA TRP A 31 34.22 -42.03 4.47
C TRP A 31 35.52 -41.30 4.10
N ALA A 32 36.47 -41.42 5.00
CA ALA A 32 37.85 -41.07 4.74
C ALA A 32 38.52 -42.26 4.08
N GLU A 33 39.15 -42.02 2.92
CA GLU A 33 40.16 -42.93 2.39
C GLU A 33 41.22 -42.10 1.63
N ASP A 34 42.44 -42.26 2.07
CA ASP A 34 43.64 -41.63 1.56
C ASP A 34 43.89 -42.00 0.09
N GLY A 35 43.91 -41.01 -0.75
CA GLY A 35 44.35 -41.09 -2.14
C GLY A 35 44.95 -39.77 -2.57
N VAL A 36 46.25 -39.59 -2.34
CA VAL A 36 46.99 -38.46 -2.87
C VAL A 36 47.04 -38.55 -4.39
N THR A 37 46.10 -37.90 -5.03
CA THR A 37 46.19 -37.60 -6.47
C THR A 37 46.50 -36.10 -6.56
N THR A 38 47.70 -35.76 -6.89
CA THR A 38 48.12 -34.40 -7.27
C THR A 38 47.33 -33.99 -8.51
N VAL A 39 46.19 -33.30 -8.26
CA VAL A 39 45.52 -32.53 -9.31
C VAL A 39 46.42 -31.33 -9.59
N GLN A 40 47.26 -31.41 -10.65
CA GLN A 40 47.87 -30.23 -11.22
C GLN A 40 46.73 -29.26 -11.56
N ALA A 41 46.59 -28.19 -10.76
CA ALA A 41 45.80 -27.03 -11.13
C ALA A 41 46.36 -26.52 -12.44
N VAL A 42 45.65 -26.76 -13.52
CA VAL A 42 45.89 -26.08 -14.81
C VAL A 42 45.63 -24.61 -14.51
N GLN A 43 46.73 -23.86 -14.25
CA GLN A 43 46.70 -22.41 -14.22
C GLN A 43 46.20 -21.98 -15.61
N GLN A 44 44.90 -21.67 -15.72
CA GLN A 44 44.38 -21.02 -16.92
C GLN A 44 45.14 -19.70 -17.06
N GLN A 45 46.07 -19.65 -18.01
CA GLN A 45 46.87 -18.48 -18.32
C GLN A 45 45.92 -17.33 -18.67
N GLN A 46 45.73 -16.39 -17.72
CA GLN A 46 44.96 -15.18 -17.99
C GLN A 46 45.78 -14.30 -18.94
N VAL A 47 45.12 -13.77 -19.94
CA VAL A 47 45.71 -12.87 -20.93
C VAL A 47 45.25 -11.45 -20.64
N ILE A 48 46.20 -10.50 -20.68
CA ILE A 48 45.87 -9.08 -20.57
C ILE A 48 45.42 -8.60 -21.94
N VAL A 49 44.17 -8.15 -22.03
CA VAL A 49 43.61 -7.50 -23.22
C VAL A 49 43.64 -6.00 -22.99
N LYS A 50 44.18 -5.27 -23.92
CA LYS A 50 44.17 -3.80 -23.95
C LYS A 50 43.37 -3.34 -25.15
N GLY A 51 42.69 -2.19 -25.01
CA GLY A 51 41.91 -1.63 -26.11
C GLY A 51 41.52 -0.20 -25.84
N THR A 52 40.88 0.39 -26.84
CA THR A 52 40.33 1.76 -26.75
C THR A 52 38.86 1.74 -27.14
N VAL A 53 38.05 2.46 -26.39
CA VAL A 53 36.64 2.68 -26.68
C VAL A 53 36.44 4.12 -27.13
N SER A 54 35.86 4.29 -28.30
CA SER A 54 35.58 5.60 -28.92
C SER A 54 34.13 5.66 -29.44
N ASP A 55 33.66 6.84 -29.70
CA ASP A 55 32.44 7.12 -30.44
C ASP A 55 32.72 8.03 -31.66
N ALA A 56 31.67 8.61 -32.26
CA ALA A 56 31.81 9.53 -33.40
C ALA A 56 32.49 10.87 -33.03
N MET A 57 32.52 11.22 -31.73
CA MET A 57 33.08 12.49 -31.23
C MET A 57 34.45 12.33 -30.59
N GLY A 58 34.89 11.11 -30.31
CA GLY A 58 36.21 10.85 -29.72
C GLY A 58 36.24 9.70 -28.69
N PRO A 59 37.24 9.69 -27.79
CA PRO A 59 37.37 8.64 -26.77
C PRO A 59 36.25 8.71 -25.73
N VAL A 60 35.69 7.57 -25.36
CA VAL A 60 34.60 7.46 -24.35
C VAL A 60 35.20 7.16 -22.99
N ILE A 61 35.04 8.10 -22.07
CA ILE A 61 35.54 8.03 -20.70
C ILE A 61 34.54 7.31 -19.81
N GLY A 62 34.97 6.37 -18.98
CA GLY A 62 34.09 5.71 -18.00
C GLY A 62 33.19 4.62 -18.57
N ALA A 63 33.45 4.15 -19.79
CA ALA A 63 32.77 2.99 -20.34
C ALA A 63 33.09 1.74 -19.52
N ASN A 64 32.12 0.94 -19.18
CA ASN A 64 32.31 -0.29 -18.42
C ASN A 64 32.57 -1.45 -19.35
N VAL A 65 33.72 -2.14 -19.14
CA VAL A 65 34.18 -3.29 -19.91
C VAL A 65 34.17 -4.52 -19.02
N ILE A 66 33.31 -5.50 -19.29
CA ILE A 66 33.07 -6.68 -18.45
C ILE A 66 33.32 -7.96 -19.26
N GLU A 67 33.89 -8.98 -18.64
CA GLU A 67 33.97 -10.33 -19.22
C GLU A 67 32.57 -10.99 -19.19
N LYS A 68 32.05 -11.36 -20.36
CA LYS A 68 30.75 -12.01 -20.50
C LYS A 68 30.70 -13.32 -19.71
N GLY A 69 29.69 -13.43 -18.83
CA GLY A 69 29.56 -14.58 -17.93
C GLY A 69 30.33 -14.48 -16.62
N ASN A 70 31.19 -13.45 -16.42
CA ASN A 70 31.87 -13.19 -15.17
C ASN A 70 31.77 -11.71 -14.77
N ARG A 71 30.62 -11.32 -14.21
CA ARG A 71 30.32 -9.94 -13.84
C ARG A 71 31.28 -9.34 -12.77
N GLY A 72 32.00 -10.17 -12.04
CA GLY A 72 33.03 -9.72 -11.09
C GLY A 72 34.33 -9.31 -11.73
N ASN A 73 34.54 -9.60 -13.03
CA ASN A 73 35.75 -9.25 -13.75
C ASN A 73 35.45 -8.16 -14.78
N GLY A 74 35.75 -6.93 -14.43
CA GLY A 74 35.54 -5.76 -15.29
C GLY A 74 36.50 -4.61 -14.98
N THR A 75 36.50 -3.63 -15.87
CA THR A 75 37.27 -2.38 -15.74
C THR A 75 36.48 -1.24 -16.39
N ILE A 76 36.92 -0.01 -16.14
CA ILE A 76 36.37 1.20 -16.79
C ILE A 76 37.42 1.85 -17.66
N THR A 77 37.00 2.54 -18.72
CA THR A 77 37.92 3.28 -19.60
C THR A 77 38.42 4.57 -18.94
N ASP A 78 39.70 4.90 -19.22
CA ASP A 78 40.34 6.14 -18.77
C ASP A 78 39.94 7.37 -19.61
N ILE A 79 40.59 8.52 -19.35
CA ILE A 79 40.33 9.80 -20.03
C ILE A 79 40.62 9.76 -21.56
N ASP A 80 41.44 8.85 -22.00
CA ASP A 80 41.75 8.62 -23.41
C ASP A 80 40.95 7.46 -24.00
N GLY A 81 39.98 6.93 -23.26
CA GLY A 81 39.14 5.81 -23.66
C GLY A 81 39.81 4.45 -23.58
N ASN A 82 41.04 4.36 -23.02
CA ASN A 82 41.79 3.10 -22.96
C ASN A 82 41.35 2.23 -21.79
N PHE A 83 41.42 0.91 -21.99
CA PHE A 83 41.15 -0.06 -20.93
C PHE A 83 42.19 -1.18 -20.95
N SER A 84 42.35 -1.83 -19.81
CA SER A 84 43.19 -3.03 -19.67
C SER A 84 42.49 -4.01 -18.72
N LEU A 85 42.18 -5.22 -19.19
CA LEU A 85 41.48 -6.24 -18.42
C LEU A 85 42.16 -7.60 -18.58
N LYS A 86 42.30 -8.33 -17.46
CA LYS A 86 42.80 -9.72 -17.45
C LYS A 86 41.60 -10.65 -17.67
N VAL A 87 41.62 -11.44 -18.73
CA VAL A 87 40.53 -12.34 -19.11
C VAL A 87 41.06 -13.70 -19.53
N LYS A 88 40.17 -14.68 -19.64
CA LYS A 88 40.49 -15.99 -20.20
C LYS A 88 40.77 -15.85 -21.70
N PRO A 89 41.70 -16.66 -22.27
CA PRO A 89 41.95 -16.64 -23.71
C PRO A 89 40.66 -16.92 -24.49
N GLY A 90 40.32 -16.03 -25.42
CA GLY A 90 39.10 -16.15 -26.23
C GLY A 90 37.79 -15.70 -25.55
N ALA A 91 37.86 -15.08 -24.37
CA ALA A 91 36.70 -14.53 -23.70
C ALA A 91 36.01 -13.45 -24.55
N THR A 92 34.71 -13.32 -24.41
CA THR A 92 33.93 -12.21 -25.00
C THR A 92 33.84 -11.09 -23.98
N LEU A 93 34.11 -9.86 -24.38
CA LEU A 93 33.95 -8.66 -23.58
C LEU A 93 32.64 -7.98 -23.96
N GLU A 94 31.88 -7.55 -22.97
CA GLU A 94 30.71 -6.68 -23.10
C GLU A 94 31.11 -5.27 -22.68
N ILE A 95 30.89 -4.31 -23.59
CA ILE A 95 31.19 -2.90 -23.34
C ILE A 95 29.86 -2.15 -23.21
N HIS A 96 29.67 -1.53 -22.06
CA HIS A 96 28.46 -0.76 -21.73
C HIS A 96 28.81 0.69 -21.43
N TYR A 97 28.06 1.61 -22.01
CA TYR A 97 28.07 3.00 -21.62
C TYR A 97 26.67 3.59 -21.69
N ILE A 98 26.35 4.52 -20.80
CA ILE A 98 25.01 5.13 -20.75
C ILE A 98 24.74 5.90 -22.04
N GLY A 99 23.62 5.58 -22.72
CA GLY A 99 23.24 6.21 -23.98
C GLY A 99 23.81 5.51 -25.23
N TYR A 100 24.51 4.39 -25.09
CA TYR A 100 25.09 3.66 -26.22
C TYR A 100 24.64 2.19 -26.24
N LYS A 101 24.58 1.63 -27.46
CA LYS A 101 24.30 0.19 -27.65
C LYS A 101 25.43 -0.63 -27.05
N THR A 102 25.08 -1.68 -26.30
CA THR A 102 26.05 -2.63 -25.79
C THR A 102 26.77 -3.33 -26.95
N VAL A 103 28.09 -3.33 -26.93
CA VAL A 103 28.92 -3.99 -27.94
C VAL A 103 29.62 -5.21 -27.34
N GLU A 104 29.49 -6.36 -28.01
CA GLU A 104 30.18 -7.59 -27.64
C GLU A 104 31.40 -7.82 -28.60
N VAL A 105 32.59 -7.99 -28.03
CA VAL A 105 33.77 -8.23 -28.82
C VAL A 105 34.62 -9.39 -28.25
N LYS A 106 35.09 -10.30 -29.09
CA LYS A 106 35.94 -11.39 -28.65
C LYS A 106 37.35 -10.86 -28.39
N ALA A 107 37.91 -11.21 -27.24
CA ALA A 107 39.25 -10.90 -26.84
C ALA A 107 40.25 -11.77 -27.63
N VAL A 108 41.11 -11.13 -28.41
CA VAL A 108 42.19 -11.80 -29.15
C VAL A 108 43.50 -11.49 -28.45
N PRO A 109 44.24 -12.48 -27.96
CA PRO A 109 45.54 -12.27 -27.29
C PRO A 109 46.52 -11.53 -28.18
N GLY A 110 47.15 -10.50 -27.62
CA GLY A 110 48.24 -9.76 -28.31
C GLY A 110 47.76 -8.73 -29.35
N LYS A 111 46.44 -8.58 -29.60
CA LYS A 111 45.91 -7.55 -30.49
C LYS A 111 45.08 -6.53 -29.72
N PRO A 112 45.43 -5.21 -29.83
CA PRO A 112 44.61 -4.19 -29.19
C PRO A 112 43.18 -4.17 -29.79
N LEU A 113 42.17 -4.02 -28.93
CA LEU A 113 40.78 -3.95 -29.32
C LEU A 113 40.35 -2.49 -29.47
N ASN A 114 40.00 -2.08 -30.68
CA ASN A 114 39.37 -0.79 -30.94
C ASN A 114 37.86 -0.99 -31.09
N VAL A 115 37.10 -0.42 -30.18
CA VAL A 115 35.64 -0.56 -30.13
C VAL A 115 35.01 0.80 -30.33
N THR A 116 34.19 0.92 -31.37
CA THR A 116 33.40 2.13 -31.62
C THR A 116 31.99 1.90 -31.11
N LEU A 117 31.56 2.70 -30.14
CA LEU A 117 30.21 2.69 -29.64
C LEU A 117 29.29 3.51 -30.57
N THR A 118 28.13 3.00 -30.84
CA THR A 118 27.05 3.71 -31.54
C THR A 118 26.02 4.13 -30.54
N GLU A 119 25.59 5.40 -30.60
CA GLU A 119 24.51 5.89 -29.75
C GLU A 119 23.30 4.99 -29.87
N ASP A 120 22.69 4.68 -28.73
CA ASP A 120 21.42 3.96 -28.68
C ASP A 120 20.28 4.93 -28.93
N SER A 121 19.99 5.16 -30.20
CA SER A 121 18.88 6.03 -30.61
C SER A 121 17.51 5.51 -30.14
N GLU A 122 17.40 4.25 -29.71
CA GLU A 122 16.17 3.74 -29.10
C GLU A 122 15.96 4.25 -27.67
N MET A 123 17.03 4.66 -26.96
CA MET A 123 16.90 5.34 -25.66
C MET A 123 16.57 6.84 -25.78
N LEU A 124 16.78 7.46 -26.94
CA LEU A 124 16.59 8.90 -27.12
C LEU A 124 15.23 9.30 -27.67
N ASP A 125 14.46 8.38 -28.20
CA ASP A 125 13.10 8.63 -28.69
C ASP A 125 12.06 8.24 -27.63
N GLU A 126 12.09 8.93 -26.47
CA GLU A 126 11.00 8.89 -25.52
C GLU A 126 9.75 9.51 -26.16
N VAL A 127 8.84 8.64 -26.58
CA VAL A 127 7.59 9.04 -27.22
C VAL A 127 6.54 9.29 -26.15
N VAL A 128 5.92 10.45 -26.21
CA VAL A 128 4.82 10.86 -25.31
C VAL A 128 3.53 10.86 -26.12
N VAL A 129 2.47 10.35 -25.54
CA VAL A 129 1.14 10.43 -26.12
C VAL A 129 0.58 11.83 -25.87
N VAL A 130 0.30 12.58 -26.95
CA VAL A 130 -0.31 13.91 -26.86
C VAL A 130 -1.50 13.96 -27.82
N GLY A 131 -2.67 14.16 -27.26
CA GLY A 131 -3.91 14.13 -28.07
C GLY A 131 -4.19 12.73 -28.62
N TYR A 132 -4.50 12.66 -29.89
CA TYR A 132 -4.76 11.41 -30.62
C TYR A 132 -3.52 10.87 -31.35
N GLY A 133 -2.33 11.42 -31.07
CA GLY A 133 -1.09 11.02 -31.71
C GLY A 133 0.06 10.84 -30.73
N THR A 134 1.18 10.38 -31.25
CA THR A 134 2.43 10.26 -30.52
C THR A 134 3.42 11.31 -31.01
N MET A 135 4.07 12.01 -30.09
CA MET A 135 5.12 12.99 -30.39
C MET A 135 6.39 12.61 -29.63
N ARG A 136 7.54 13.00 -30.16
CA ARG A 136 8.79 12.84 -29.39
C ARG A 136 8.77 13.81 -28.21
N ARG A 137 9.21 13.37 -27.06
CA ARG A 137 9.22 14.20 -25.84
C ARG A 137 9.90 15.56 -26.04
N LYS A 138 10.95 15.60 -26.83
CA LYS A 138 11.67 16.83 -27.16
C LYS A 138 10.85 17.83 -27.97
N ASP A 139 9.84 17.35 -28.68
CA ASP A 139 8.99 18.17 -29.56
C ASP A 139 7.72 18.66 -28.83
N VAL A 140 7.51 18.21 -27.58
CA VAL A 140 6.38 18.62 -26.74
C VAL A 140 6.74 19.88 -25.97
N THR A 141 6.08 20.99 -26.27
CA THR A 141 6.31 22.28 -25.60
C THR A 141 5.66 22.40 -24.21
N GLY A 142 4.79 21.45 -23.84
CA GLY A 142 4.07 21.42 -22.57
C GLY A 142 4.81 20.68 -21.46
N SER A 143 4.45 20.96 -20.19
CA SER A 143 4.96 20.22 -19.03
C SER A 143 4.29 18.84 -18.95
N VAL A 144 5.00 17.82 -19.43
CA VAL A 144 4.56 16.43 -19.40
C VAL A 144 5.44 15.61 -18.46
N VAL A 145 4.84 14.80 -17.60
CA VAL A 145 5.53 13.81 -16.77
C VAL A 145 5.19 12.43 -17.28
N GLN A 146 6.20 11.66 -17.61
CA GLN A 146 6.07 10.28 -18.00
C GLN A 146 6.49 9.36 -16.86
N ILE A 147 5.67 8.37 -16.59
CA ILE A 147 5.90 7.38 -15.54
C ILE A 147 5.80 5.99 -16.16
N ARG A 148 6.79 5.16 -15.88
CA ARG A 148 6.79 3.75 -16.30
C ARG A 148 6.65 2.87 -15.06
N PRO A 149 5.57 2.10 -14.92
CA PRO A 149 5.34 1.25 -13.75
C PRO A 149 6.44 0.22 -13.51
N THR A 150 7.19 -0.15 -14.54
CA THR A 150 8.34 -1.07 -14.42
C THR A 150 9.41 -0.59 -13.44
N ALA A 151 9.54 0.73 -13.25
CA ALA A 151 10.45 1.29 -12.25
C ALA A 151 9.97 1.04 -10.80
N MET A 152 8.69 0.77 -10.61
CA MET A 152 8.04 0.60 -9.30
C MET A 152 7.58 -0.84 -9.03
N GLN A 153 8.01 -1.82 -9.83
CA GLN A 153 7.61 -3.22 -9.67
C GLN A 153 7.92 -3.79 -8.28
N ASN A 154 9.01 -3.33 -7.67
CA ASN A 154 9.43 -3.77 -6.33
C ASN A 154 8.61 -3.13 -5.20
N GLU A 155 7.84 -2.07 -5.49
CA GLU A 155 7.00 -1.38 -4.52
C GLU A 155 5.60 -1.99 -4.42
N ALA A 156 5.28 -2.97 -5.31
CA ALA A 156 4.00 -3.67 -5.38
C ALA A 156 2.77 -2.72 -5.34
N PRO A 157 2.65 -1.76 -6.29
CA PRO A 157 1.53 -0.83 -6.32
C PRO A 157 0.22 -1.60 -6.49
N LYS A 158 -0.79 -1.25 -5.68
CA LYS A 158 -2.13 -1.86 -5.72
C LYS A 158 -3.05 -1.18 -6.71
N THR A 159 -2.87 0.12 -6.87
CA THR A 159 -3.71 0.99 -7.71
C THR A 159 -2.86 1.86 -8.63
N VAL A 160 -3.48 2.44 -9.64
CA VAL A 160 -2.83 3.43 -10.51
C VAL A 160 -2.37 4.65 -9.72
N GLN A 161 -3.13 5.05 -8.70
CA GLN A 161 -2.77 6.17 -7.84
C GLN A 161 -1.45 5.91 -7.10
N ASP A 162 -1.19 4.66 -6.69
CA ASP A 162 0.09 4.31 -6.06
C ASP A 162 1.26 4.49 -7.03
N VAL A 163 1.08 4.14 -8.31
CA VAL A 163 2.07 4.37 -9.37
C VAL A 163 2.31 5.87 -9.60
N LEU A 164 1.29 6.69 -9.43
CA LEU A 164 1.36 8.15 -9.61
C LEU A 164 1.94 8.87 -8.38
N ARG A 165 2.03 8.20 -7.23
CA ARG A 165 2.51 8.80 -5.99
C ARG A 165 3.98 9.19 -6.11
N GLY A 166 4.31 10.40 -5.70
CA GLY A 166 5.66 10.94 -5.82
C GLY A 166 5.98 11.59 -7.17
N ALA A 167 5.08 11.53 -8.14
CA ALA A 167 5.29 12.21 -9.41
C ALA A 167 5.24 13.74 -9.26
N PRO A 168 6.17 14.50 -9.86
CA PRO A 168 6.24 15.94 -9.69
C PRO A 168 4.98 16.65 -10.18
N GLY A 169 4.36 17.46 -9.29
CA GLY A 169 3.18 18.27 -9.60
C GLY A 169 1.86 17.50 -9.53
N LEU A 170 1.87 16.26 -9.04
CA LEU A 170 0.68 15.50 -8.67
C LEU A 170 0.56 15.42 -7.15
N LYS A 171 -0.66 15.57 -6.66
CA LYS A 171 -1.03 15.25 -5.29
C LYS A 171 -1.93 14.04 -5.34
N VAL A 172 -1.49 12.96 -4.71
CA VAL A 172 -2.25 11.72 -4.58
C VAL A 172 -2.65 11.58 -3.13
N GLY A 173 -3.95 11.62 -2.87
CA GLY A 173 -4.52 11.37 -1.55
C GLY A 173 -4.20 9.97 -1.06
N LEU A 174 -4.23 9.78 0.24
CA LEU A 174 -4.10 8.47 0.87
C LEU A 174 -5.50 7.95 1.18
N ASP A 175 -5.82 6.78 0.67
CA ASP A 175 -7.00 6.03 1.06
C ASP A 175 -6.53 4.79 1.84
N THR A 176 -6.96 4.69 3.09
CA THR A 176 -6.61 3.59 3.99
C THR A 176 -7.61 2.43 3.91
N SER A 177 -8.63 2.54 3.07
CA SER A 177 -9.59 1.45 2.83
C SER A 177 -8.92 0.26 2.15
N ALA A 178 -9.56 -0.91 2.22
CA ALA A 178 -9.09 -2.11 1.53
C ALA A 178 -9.00 -1.94 0.01
N LYS A 179 -9.85 -1.08 -0.57
CA LYS A 179 -9.85 -0.73 -1.99
C LYS A 179 -8.60 0.04 -2.38
N GLY A 180 -8.14 0.94 -1.51
CA GLY A 180 -7.02 1.82 -1.78
C GLY A 180 -7.34 2.91 -2.80
N GLY A 181 -6.32 3.63 -3.25
CA GLY A 181 -6.46 4.73 -4.21
C GLY A 181 -6.32 6.08 -3.53
N GLY A 182 -7.35 6.88 -3.58
CA GLY A 182 -7.40 8.24 -3.04
C GLY A 182 -7.63 9.29 -4.13
N SER A 183 -7.77 10.54 -3.70
CA SER A 183 -7.94 11.67 -4.62
C SER A 183 -6.71 11.87 -5.49
N LEU A 184 -6.92 12.33 -6.71
CA LEU A 184 -5.85 12.69 -7.64
C LEU A 184 -6.04 14.12 -8.08
N GLU A 185 -5.05 14.96 -7.81
CA GLU A 185 -5.07 16.38 -8.16
C GLU A 185 -3.79 16.75 -8.92
N ILE A 186 -3.93 17.57 -9.95
CA ILE A 186 -2.81 18.13 -10.70
C ILE A 186 -2.68 19.62 -10.36
N ARG A 187 -1.52 20.00 -9.77
CA ARG A 187 -1.24 21.39 -9.35
C ARG A 187 -2.22 21.94 -8.30
N GLY A 188 -2.81 21.07 -7.51
CA GLY A 188 -3.75 21.41 -6.44
C GLY A 188 -5.19 21.59 -6.90
N ASP A 189 -6.08 21.74 -5.93
CA ASP A 189 -7.50 21.96 -6.17
C ASP A 189 -7.74 23.38 -6.69
N ARG A 190 -8.46 23.50 -7.77
CA ARG A 190 -8.84 24.78 -8.41
C ARG A 190 -10.30 25.14 -8.20
N SER A 191 -11.08 24.25 -7.61
CA SER A 191 -12.49 24.45 -7.34
C SER A 191 -12.72 24.86 -5.90
N LEU A 192 -13.43 25.96 -5.69
CA LEU A 192 -13.93 26.37 -4.38
C LEU A 192 -15.23 25.63 -4.01
N SER A 193 -15.79 24.88 -4.95
CA SER A 193 -17.02 24.12 -4.74
C SER A 193 -16.69 22.67 -4.41
N SER A 194 -17.16 22.19 -3.24
CA SER A 194 -17.09 20.78 -2.88
C SER A 194 -17.93 19.87 -3.78
N LEU A 195 -18.77 20.45 -4.64
CA LEU A 195 -19.62 19.72 -5.59
C LEU A 195 -18.96 19.50 -6.95
N THR A 196 -17.84 20.15 -7.23
CA THR A 196 -17.09 19.98 -8.48
C THR A 196 -15.89 19.09 -8.19
N ASP A 197 -15.86 17.92 -8.83
CA ASP A 197 -14.73 17.02 -8.79
C ASP A 197 -13.51 17.70 -9.47
N GLY A 198 -12.47 18.01 -8.70
CA GLY A 198 -11.20 18.57 -9.15
C GLY A 198 -10.29 17.55 -9.84
N SER A 199 -10.76 16.33 -10.05
CA SER A 199 -9.99 15.23 -10.62
C SER A 199 -9.62 15.49 -12.08
N PRO A 200 -8.42 15.07 -12.52
CA PRO A 200 -8.01 15.16 -13.92
C PRO A 200 -8.83 14.18 -14.78
N MET A 201 -8.90 14.50 -16.06
CA MET A 201 -9.49 13.61 -17.07
C MET A 201 -8.58 12.39 -17.27
N ILE A 202 -9.17 11.19 -17.24
CA ILE A 202 -8.45 9.95 -17.49
C ILE A 202 -8.68 9.48 -18.91
N ILE A 203 -7.61 9.15 -19.61
CA ILE A 203 -7.63 8.55 -20.94
C ILE A 203 -6.96 7.18 -20.85
N LEU A 204 -7.67 6.13 -21.23
CA LEU A 204 -7.16 4.77 -21.27
C LEU A 204 -7.10 4.30 -22.74
N ASP A 205 -5.91 4.00 -23.24
CA ASP A 205 -5.69 3.59 -24.62
C ASP A 205 -6.41 4.47 -25.65
N ASN A 206 -6.23 5.78 -25.56
CA ASN A 206 -6.80 6.82 -26.40
C ASN A 206 -8.31 7.06 -26.25
N MET A 207 -8.97 6.41 -25.31
CA MET A 207 -10.41 6.57 -25.04
C MET A 207 -10.63 7.22 -23.67
N PRO A 208 -11.58 8.17 -23.53
CA PRO A 208 -11.98 8.67 -22.21
C PRO A 208 -12.45 7.55 -21.30
N PHE A 209 -11.86 7.46 -20.12
CA PHE A 209 -12.23 6.48 -19.12
C PHE A 209 -13.05 7.14 -18.01
N TYR A 210 -14.23 6.58 -17.75
CA TYR A 210 -15.18 7.11 -16.76
C TYR A 210 -15.32 6.22 -15.50
N GLY A 211 -14.58 5.11 -15.48
CA GLY A 211 -14.51 4.23 -14.32
C GLY A 211 -13.56 4.76 -13.24
N GLU A 212 -13.41 3.99 -12.19
CA GLU A 212 -12.46 4.30 -11.14
C GLU A 212 -11.06 3.80 -11.49
N LEU A 213 -10.03 4.56 -11.11
CA LEU A 213 -8.63 4.17 -11.37
C LEU A 213 -8.24 2.84 -10.70
N SER A 214 -8.94 2.45 -9.61
CA SER A 214 -8.80 1.13 -8.98
C SER A 214 -9.22 -0.04 -9.87
N GLU A 215 -9.99 0.24 -10.92
CA GLU A 215 -10.41 -0.77 -11.91
C GLU A 215 -9.31 -1.15 -12.88
N ILE A 216 -8.33 -0.27 -13.07
CA ILE A 216 -7.22 -0.51 -13.98
C ILE A 216 -6.14 -1.29 -13.21
N ASN A 217 -5.72 -2.43 -13.77
CA ASN A 217 -4.66 -3.22 -13.17
C ASN A 217 -3.30 -2.55 -13.44
N PRO A 218 -2.54 -2.13 -12.40
CA PRO A 218 -1.21 -1.54 -12.58
C PRO A 218 -0.24 -2.42 -13.36
N GLU A 219 -0.39 -3.75 -13.28
CA GLU A 219 0.45 -4.71 -14.00
C GLU A 219 0.23 -4.66 -15.53
N ASP A 220 -0.91 -4.17 -15.99
CA ASP A 220 -1.22 -4.06 -17.42
C ASP A 220 -0.70 -2.76 -18.04
N ILE A 221 -0.24 -1.82 -17.21
CA ILE A 221 0.19 -0.50 -17.68
C ILE A 221 1.60 -0.57 -18.25
N GLY A 222 1.75 -0.06 -19.45
CA GLY A 222 3.05 0.16 -20.09
C GLY A 222 3.63 1.51 -19.76
N GLN A 223 2.80 2.56 -19.78
CA GLN A 223 3.22 3.95 -19.61
C GLN A 223 2.05 4.80 -19.11
N ILE A 224 2.37 5.81 -18.29
CA ILE A 224 1.44 6.87 -17.90
C ILE A 224 2.06 8.21 -18.27
N ASP A 225 1.34 9.01 -19.03
CA ASP A 225 1.71 10.37 -19.39
C ASP A 225 0.76 11.35 -18.71
N VAL A 226 1.30 12.32 -17.97
CA VAL A 226 0.51 13.32 -17.26
C VAL A 226 0.70 14.69 -17.91
N LEU A 227 -0.37 15.19 -18.53
CA LEU A 227 -0.41 16.52 -19.15
C LEU A 227 -0.87 17.52 -18.10
N LYS A 228 0.05 18.36 -17.64
CA LYS A 228 -0.21 19.32 -16.57
C LYS A 228 -0.59 20.70 -17.08
N ASP A 229 -0.26 21.02 -18.32
CA ASP A 229 -0.50 22.33 -18.94
C ASP A 229 -1.71 22.32 -19.84
N ALA A 230 -2.42 23.45 -19.86
CA ALA A 230 -3.61 23.62 -20.68
C ALA A 230 -3.32 23.49 -22.18
N SER A 231 -2.14 23.89 -22.65
CA SER A 231 -1.74 23.76 -24.06
C SER A 231 -1.66 22.31 -24.54
N ALA A 232 -1.06 21.42 -23.70
CA ALA A 232 -0.99 20.01 -23.99
C ALA A 232 -2.35 19.30 -23.83
N ALA A 233 -3.20 19.81 -22.95
CA ALA A 233 -4.52 19.27 -22.65
C ALA A 233 -5.62 19.80 -23.58
N ALA A 234 -5.36 20.85 -24.37
CA ALA A 234 -6.36 21.54 -25.21
C ALA A 234 -7.10 20.63 -26.21
N VAL A 235 -6.42 19.59 -26.69
CA VAL A 235 -6.99 18.59 -27.62
C VAL A 235 -8.18 17.84 -27.00
N TYR A 236 -8.23 17.73 -25.66
CA TYR A 236 -9.29 17.05 -24.92
C TYR A 236 -10.44 17.96 -24.49
N GLY A 237 -10.38 19.27 -24.88
CA GLY A 237 -11.42 20.25 -24.63
C GLY A 237 -11.53 20.70 -23.17
N ALA A 238 -12.68 21.29 -22.80
CA ALA A 238 -12.91 21.91 -21.50
C ALA A 238 -12.80 20.92 -20.31
N ARG A 239 -13.07 19.65 -20.53
CA ARG A 239 -12.95 18.60 -19.51
C ARG A 239 -11.51 18.36 -19.03
N ALA A 240 -10.54 18.79 -19.82
CA ALA A 240 -9.12 18.69 -19.50
C ALA A 240 -8.60 19.89 -18.67
N ALA A 241 -9.47 20.78 -18.20
CA ALA A 241 -9.08 21.97 -17.43
C ALA A 241 -8.29 21.62 -16.15
N ASN A 242 -8.57 20.48 -15.53
CA ASN A 242 -7.85 19.97 -14.36
C ASN A 242 -6.62 19.11 -14.71
N GLY A 243 -6.23 19.09 -16.01
CA GLY A 243 -5.17 18.23 -16.53
C GLY A 243 -5.69 16.88 -17.05
N VAL A 244 -4.79 16.13 -17.66
CA VAL A 244 -5.10 14.83 -18.28
C VAL A 244 -4.07 13.79 -17.85
N VAL A 245 -4.53 12.62 -17.46
CA VAL A 245 -3.71 11.42 -17.21
C VAL A 245 -3.98 10.42 -18.33
N ILE A 246 -2.99 10.14 -19.13
CA ILE A 246 -3.08 9.21 -20.26
C ILE A 246 -2.40 7.90 -19.84
N ILE A 247 -3.17 6.83 -19.83
CA ILE A 247 -2.71 5.50 -19.47
C ILE A 247 -2.66 4.66 -20.73
N THR A 248 -1.47 4.15 -21.05
CA THR A 248 -1.26 3.25 -22.18
C THR A 248 -0.95 1.86 -21.66
N THR A 249 -1.76 0.88 -22.05
CA THR A 249 -1.55 -0.51 -21.67
C THR A 249 -0.39 -1.16 -22.44
N LYS A 250 0.16 -2.21 -21.89
CA LYS A 250 1.24 -3.00 -22.49
C LYS A 250 0.81 -3.51 -23.89
N LYS A 251 1.80 -3.66 -24.77
CA LYS A 251 1.66 -4.26 -26.10
C LYS A 251 2.61 -5.44 -26.20
N GLY A 252 2.29 -6.37 -27.07
CA GLY A 252 3.20 -7.45 -27.42
C GLY A 252 4.46 -6.91 -28.12
N LYS A 253 5.58 -7.59 -27.92
CA LYS A 253 6.83 -7.32 -28.66
C LYS A 253 7.03 -8.37 -29.72
N MET A 254 7.63 -7.99 -30.85
CA MET A 254 7.95 -8.92 -31.92
C MET A 254 8.87 -10.04 -31.41
N GLY A 255 8.58 -11.28 -31.75
CA GLY A 255 9.33 -12.43 -31.30
C GLY A 255 8.46 -13.55 -30.73
N LYS A 256 9.08 -14.41 -29.91
CA LYS A 256 8.34 -15.51 -29.24
C LYS A 256 7.33 -14.92 -28.24
N PRO A 257 6.15 -15.54 -28.07
CA PRO A 257 5.20 -15.15 -27.04
C PRO A 257 5.85 -15.15 -25.65
N VAL A 258 5.56 -14.10 -24.89
CA VAL A 258 6.04 -13.94 -23.52
C VAL A 258 4.87 -14.18 -22.56
N ILE A 259 5.05 -15.12 -21.66
CA ILE A 259 4.09 -15.43 -20.60
C ILE A 259 4.71 -14.92 -19.29
N ASN A 260 3.97 -14.10 -18.56
CA ASN A 260 4.36 -13.63 -17.24
C ASN A 260 3.31 -14.08 -16.22
N PHE A 261 3.81 -14.50 -15.07
CA PHE A 261 2.98 -14.77 -13.90
C PHE A 261 3.58 -14.03 -12.70
N SER A 262 2.75 -13.31 -11.99
CA SER A 262 3.14 -12.65 -10.73
C SER A 262 2.18 -13.06 -9.61
N ALA A 263 2.74 -13.26 -8.42
CA ALA A 263 1.99 -13.54 -7.20
C ALA A 263 2.59 -12.71 -6.08
N LYS A 264 1.76 -11.90 -5.44
CA LYS A 264 2.17 -11.03 -4.34
C LYS A 264 1.26 -11.31 -3.15
N VAL A 265 1.87 -11.51 -1.98
CA VAL A 265 1.16 -11.65 -0.72
C VAL A 265 1.80 -10.68 0.27
N GLY A 266 0.98 -9.91 0.94
CA GLY A 266 1.43 -8.92 1.91
C GLY A 266 0.53 -8.87 3.13
N PHE A 267 1.06 -8.35 4.22
CA PHE A 267 0.32 -8.10 5.45
C PHE A 267 0.20 -6.60 5.65
N VAL A 268 -0.98 -6.16 6.07
CA VAL A 268 -1.24 -4.76 6.40
C VAL A 268 -1.53 -4.69 7.88
N THR A 269 -0.67 -3.96 8.60
CA THR A 269 -0.81 -3.74 10.03
C THR A 269 -1.01 -2.26 10.31
N LYS A 270 -1.59 -1.94 11.44
CA LYS A 270 -1.74 -0.57 11.89
C LYS A 270 -0.38 0.10 12.09
N ALA A 271 -0.13 1.23 11.43
CA ALA A 271 1.15 1.93 11.48
C ALA A 271 1.22 3.01 12.55
N ASN A 272 0.11 3.72 12.80
CA ASN A 272 0.04 4.81 13.77
C ASN A 272 -0.89 4.41 14.92
N TYR A 273 -0.31 4.28 16.10
CA TYR A 273 -1.02 3.98 17.32
C TYR A 273 -1.56 5.28 17.92
N LYS A 274 -2.88 5.46 17.90
CA LYS A 274 -3.52 6.34 18.86
C LYS A 274 -3.86 5.47 20.06
N GLU A 275 -3.16 5.66 21.16
CA GLU A 275 -3.54 5.01 22.41
C GLU A 275 -4.96 5.46 22.79
N VAL A 276 -5.79 4.51 23.13
CA VAL A 276 -7.09 4.77 23.77
C VAL A 276 -6.94 4.45 25.25
N TYR A 277 -7.71 5.15 26.08
CA TYR A 277 -7.69 4.90 27.51
C TYR A 277 -8.19 3.48 27.81
N ASP A 278 -7.48 2.77 28.67
CA ASP A 278 -7.99 1.63 29.39
C ASP A 278 -9.01 2.08 30.47
N GLY A 279 -9.50 1.15 31.27
CA GLY A 279 -10.47 1.46 32.32
C GLY A 279 -9.98 2.53 33.32
N ASP A 280 -8.76 2.40 33.79
CA ASP A 280 -8.19 3.35 34.77
C ASP A 280 -7.89 4.70 34.15
N GLY A 281 -7.34 4.72 32.94
CA GLY A 281 -7.08 5.94 32.17
C GLY A 281 -8.37 6.69 31.83
N TYR A 282 -9.45 5.96 31.48
CA TYR A 282 -10.76 6.54 31.24
C TYR A 282 -11.34 7.17 32.50
N MET A 283 -11.27 6.49 33.64
CA MET A 283 -11.75 7.05 34.93
C MET A 283 -10.96 8.28 35.31
N LYS A 284 -9.63 8.26 35.13
CA LYS A 284 -8.79 9.44 35.38
C LYS A 284 -9.13 10.59 34.43
N TYR A 285 -9.34 10.33 33.15
CA TYR A 285 -9.79 11.33 32.18
C TYR A 285 -11.12 11.99 32.61
N ARG A 286 -12.09 11.17 33.05
CA ARG A 286 -13.38 11.67 33.55
C ARG A 286 -13.21 12.50 34.83
N GLU A 287 -12.38 12.05 35.74
CA GLU A 287 -12.02 12.76 36.97
C GLU A 287 -11.40 14.13 36.65
N ASP A 288 -10.38 14.18 35.81
CA ASP A 288 -9.72 15.40 35.39
C ASP A 288 -10.66 16.37 34.66
N TRP A 289 -11.55 15.83 33.83
CA TRP A 289 -12.56 16.61 33.11
C TRP A 289 -13.52 17.31 34.10
N TYR A 290 -14.05 16.57 35.07
CA TYR A 290 -14.93 17.17 36.08
C TYR A 290 -14.18 18.16 36.98
N LYS A 291 -12.96 17.87 37.37
CA LYS A 291 -12.12 18.81 38.12
C LYS A 291 -11.90 20.09 37.35
N THR A 292 -11.53 19.98 36.06
CA THR A 292 -11.29 21.16 35.21
C THR A 292 -12.57 21.99 34.99
N ALA A 293 -13.72 21.32 34.88
CA ALA A 293 -15.01 22.00 34.70
C ALA A 293 -15.54 22.68 35.96
N THR A 294 -15.12 22.21 37.16
CA THR A 294 -15.68 22.66 38.41
C THR A 294 -14.71 23.43 39.29
N TYR A 295 -13.40 23.22 39.07
CA TYR A 295 -12.32 23.92 39.82
C TYR A 295 -11.52 24.83 38.90
N GLY A 296 -11.24 26.03 39.36
CA GLY A 296 -10.27 26.93 38.75
C GLY A 296 -8.99 26.98 39.57
N MET A 297 -7.87 27.27 38.92
CA MET A 297 -6.63 27.53 39.63
C MET A 297 -6.71 28.93 40.23
N ASN A 298 -6.65 29.01 41.56
CA ASN A 298 -6.49 30.28 42.25
C ASN A 298 -5.04 30.77 42.03
N PRO A 299 -4.84 31.90 41.37
CA PRO A 299 -3.49 32.43 41.09
C PRO A 299 -2.71 32.83 42.33
N GLU A 300 -3.39 33.11 43.44
CA GLU A 300 -2.75 33.55 44.69
C GLU A 300 -2.25 32.34 45.52
N THR A 301 -3.00 31.25 45.54
CA THR A 301 -2.67 30.06 46.33
C THR A 301 -1.99 28.97 45.50
N GLY A 302 -2.05 29.05 44.17
CA GLY A 302 -1.57 28.00 43.24
C GLY A 302 -2.35 26.68 43.37
N ARG A 303 -3.52 26.70 44.00
CA ARG A 303 -4.36 25.50 44.20
C ARG A 303 -5.61 25.60 43.33
N TYR A 304 -6.13 24.44 42.96
CA TYR A 304 -7.43 24.32 42.30
C TYR A 304 -8.54 24.48 43.36
N GLU A 305 -9.36 25.49 43.19
CA GLU A 305 -10.49 25.83 44.05
C GLU A 305 -11.80 25.81 43.26
N ALA A 306 -12.92 25.46 43.92
CA ALA A 306 -14.19 25.39 43.24
C ALA A 306 -14.65 26.76 42.73
N TYR A 307 -15.08 26.85 41.48
CA TYR A 307 -15.58 28.08 40.85
C TYR A 307 -16.84 28.65 41.56
N GLN A 308 -17.64 27.77 42.20
CA GLN A 308 -18.84 28.15 42.90
C GLN A 308 -18.75 27.70 44.37
N THR A 309 -18.84 28.65 45.24
CA THR A 309 -18.88 28.43 46.69
C THR A 309 -20.10 27.65 47.09
N GLY A 310 -19.94 26.44 47.58
CA GLY A 310 -20.88 25.78 48.41
C GLY A 310 -21.20 24.29 48.16
N THR A 311 -21.00 23.77 46.98
CA THR A 311 -21.43 22.42 46.63
C THR A 311 -20.35 21.39 46.38
N ILE A 312 -19.20 21.81 45.87
CA ILE A 312 -18.11 20.91 45.50
C ILE A 312 -16.87 21.23 46.34
N LYS A 313 -16.50 20.32 47.19
CA LYS A 313 -15.36 20.47 48.14
C LYS A 313 -14.10 19.86 47.55
N PRO A 314 -12.89 20.25 48.02
CA PRO A 314 -11.63 19.63 47.64
C PRO A 314 -11.69 18.11 47.77
N GLY A 315 -11.17 17.39 46.80
CA GLY A 315 -11.20 15.93 46.78
C GLY A 315 -12.52 15.30 46.36
N TYR A 316 -13.58 16.06 46.03
CA TYR A 316 -14.90 15.52 45.69
C TYR A 316 -14.87 14.51 44.57
N TYR A 317 -14.10 14.76 43.50
CA TYR A 317 -13.96 13.85 42.35
C TYR A 317 -12.75 12.93 42.45
N ASP A 318 -11.97 13.01 43.54
CA ASP A 318 -10.83 12.13 43.71
C ASP A 318 -11.24 10.71 44.07
N ARG A 319 -10.50 9.74 43.57
CA ARG A 319 -10.70 8.34 43.92
C ARG A 319 -10.35 8.12 45.41
N PRO A 320 -11.11 7.29 46.16
CA PRO A 320 -10.97 7.16 47.59
C PRO A 320 -9.58 6.70 48.07
N ASP A 321 -8.82 6.05 47.20
CA ASP A 321 -7.44 5.62 47.47
C ASP A 321 -6.37 6.71 47.16
N ARG A 322 -6.78 7.84 46.64
CA ARG A 322 -5.90 8.96 46.21
C ARG A 322 -6.45 10.31 46.63
N LEU A 323 -7.03 10.40 47.84
CA LEU A 323 -7.54 11.64 48.37
C LEU A 323 -6.41 12.61 48.71
N PRO A 324 -6.64 13.93 48.64
CA PRO A 324 -5.71 14.93 49.18
C PRO A 324 -5.43 14.69 50.67
N ALA A 325 -4.21 15.04 51.13
CA ALA A 325 -3.77 14.76 52.51
C ALA A 325 -4.60 15.45 53.60
N ASP A 326 -5.33 16.49 53.23
CA ASP A 326 -6.20 17.28 54.10
C ASP A 326 -7.68 16.82 54.09
N VAL A 327 -8.00 15.76 53.32
CA VAL A 327 -9.34 15.23 53.22
C VAL A 327 -9.43 13.81 53.79
N SER A 328 -10.21 13.63 54.87
CA SER A 328 -10.46 12.32 55.42
C SER A 328 -11.45 11.52 54.58
N ILE A 329 -11.37 10.19 54.62
CA ILE A 329 -12.31 9.34 53.87
C ILE A 329 -13.74 9.49 54.39
N GLU A 330 -13.91 9.84 55.66
CA GLU A 330 -15.20 10.09 56.26
C GLU A 330 -15.81 11.38 55.75
N ASP A 331 -15.04 12.46 55.75
CA ASP A 331 -15.48 13.73 55.16
C ASP A 331 -15.81 13.59 53.68
N TRP A 332 -14.97 12.85 52.96
CA TRP A 332 -15.19 12.56 51.54
C TRP A 332 -16.52 11.80 51.30
N ARG A 333 -16.86 10.77 52.11
CA ARG A 333 -18.14 10.08 52.03
C ARG A 333 -19.31 11.05 52.29
N ASN A 334 -19.18 11.90 53.31
CA ASN A 334 -20.22 12.86 53.70
C ASN A 334 -20.48 13.96 52.66
N TYR A 335 -19.64 14.12 51.63
CA TYR A 335 -19.90 15.03 50.52
C TYR A 335 -21.08 14.57 49.63
N SER A 336 -21.48 13.31 49.70
CA SER A 336 -22.59 12.77 48.92
C SER A 336 -23.79 12.49 49.79
N VAL A 337 -24.97 13.02 49.41
CA VAL A 337 -26.22 12.84 50.12
C VAL A 337 -26.70 11.37 50.15
N ASN A 338 -26.35 10.59 49.14
CA ASN A 338 -26.76 9.20 48.94
C ASN A 338 -25.64 8.19 49.25
N ALA A 339 -24.70 8.50 50.14
CA ALA A 339 -23.55 7.66 50.44
C ALA A 339 -23.91 6.46 51.37
N GLU A 340 -25.05 6.49 52.05
CA GLU A 340 -25.47 5.47 53.00
C GLU A 340 -25.69 4.14 52.29
N GLY A 341 -24.99 3.10 52.75
CA GLY A 341 -25.06 1.73 52.19
C GLY A 341 -24.27 1.50 50.89
N GLN A 342 -23.61 2.52 50.38
CA GLN A 342 -22.74 2.36 49.21
C GLN A 342 -21.28 2.07 49.56
N SER A 343 -20.58 1.33 48.68
CA SER A 343 -19.13 1.22 48.73
C SER A 343 -18.46 2.54 48.30
N ASP A 344 -17.20 2.77 48.74
CA ASP A 344 -16.45 3.97 48.36
C ASP A 344 -16.26 4.08 46.82
N LEU A 345 -16.06 2.94 46.15
CA LEU A 345 -16.00 2.90 44.71
C LEU A 345 -17.38 3.18 44.07
N GLY A 346 -18.47 2.83 44.72
CA GLY A 346 -19.83 3.18 44.28
C GLY A 346 -20.07 4.68 44.33
N ILE A 347 -19.72 5.32 45.46
CA ILE A 347 -19.79 6.78 45.62
C ILE A 347 -18.93 7.50 44.60
N TYR A 348 -17.70 7.02 44.38
CA TYR A 348 -16.81 7.57 43.35
C TYR A 348 -17.39 7.43 41.93
N ALA A 349 -17.91 6.24 41.59
CA ALA A 349 -18.57 6.01 40.32
C ALA A 349 -19.75 6.96 40.08
N ASP A 350 -20.60 7.19 41.08
CA ASP A 350 -21.72 8.12 41.00
C ASP A 350 -21.27 9.55 40.65
N ARG A 351 -20.15 9.99 41.18
CA ARG A 351 -19.62 11.33 40.95
C ARG A 351 -18.97 11.47 39.59
N VAL A 352 -18.14 10.50 39.21
CA VAL A 352 -17.31 10.58 38.00
C VAL A 352 -18.02 10.05 36.75
N LEU A 353 -18.89 9.04 36.91
CA LEU A 353 -19.71 8.49 35.84
C LEU A 353 -21.12 9.09 35.78
N THR A 354 -21.36 10.22 36.50
CA THR A 354 -22.61 10.97 36.36
C THR A 354 -22.83 11.27 34.86
N GLN A 355 -24.08 11.24 34.40
CA GLN A 355 -24.49 11.36 33.00
C GLN A 355 -24.14 10.15 32.09
N THR A 356 -23.57 9.08 32.61
CA THR A 356 -23.49 7.81 31.87
C THR A 356 -24.68 6.92 32.24
N ASP A 357 -24.88 5.85 31.46
CA ASP A 357 -25.90 4.84 31.78
C ASP A 357 -25.50 4.00 32.98
N GLN A 358 -26.46 3.43 33.67
CA GLN A 358 -26.24 2.54 34.80
C GLN A 358 -25.35 1.35 34.44
N LEU A 359 -25.48 0.86 33.19
CA LEU A 359 -24.65 -0.21 32.67
C LEU A 359 -23.15 0.06 32.79
N ILE A 360 -22.69 1.27 32.46
CA ILE A 360 -21.30 1.68 32.53
C ILE A 360 -20.78 1.64 33.97
N ARG A 361 -21.61 2.11 34.88
CA ARG A 361 -21.33 2.08 36.33
C ARG A 361 -21.20 0.64 36.83
N ASP A 362 -22.17 -0.21 36.51
CA ASP A 362 -22.21 -1.59 36.96
C ASP A 362 -21.01 -2.39 36.44
N ASN A 363 -20.61 -2.15 35.20
CA ASN A 363 -19.41 -2.75 34.62
C ASN A 363 -18.14 -2.25 35.29
N PHE A 364 -18.05 -0.95 35.60
CA PHE A 364 -16.93 -0.40 36.37
C PHE A 364 -16.82 -1.07 37.75
N LEU A 365 -17.92 -1.14 38.50
CA LEU A 365 -17.93 -1.76 39.84
C LEU A 365 -17.63 -3.27 39.79
N ALA A 366 -18.02 -3.93 38.71
CA ALA A 366 -17.71 -5.34 38.47
C ALA A 366 -16.27 -5.58 37.90
N GLY A 367 -15.51 -4.52 37.65
CA GLY A 367 -14.19 -4.59 37.02
C GLY A 367 -14.20 -5.12 35.59
N ARG A 368 -15.34 -5.02 34.89
CA ARG A 368 -15.46 -5.47 33.49
C ARG A 368 -15.06 -4.36 32.53
N THR A 369 -14.08 -4.64 31.69
CA THR A 369 -13.62 -3.73 30.63
C THR A 369 -13.60 -4.44 29.29
N TYR A 370 -13.73 -3.67 28.21
CA TYR A 370 -13.63 -4.16 26.86
C TYR A 370 -12.64 -3.31 26.06
N ASP A 371 -11.76 -3.98 25.30
CA ASP A 371 -10.77 -3.34 24.45
C ASP A 371 -11.36 -3.04 23.07
N TRP A 372 -11.96 -1.86 22.96
CA TRP A 372 -12.56 -1.35 21.71
C TRP A 372 -11.52 -1.15 20.62
N TYR A 373 -10.30 -0.83 20.99
CA TYR A 373 -9.23 -0.58 20.03
C TYR A 373 -8.85 -1.87 19.30
N ASN A 374 -8.54 -2.92 20.02
CA ASN A 374 -8.17 -4.19 19.40
C ASN A 374 -9.35 -4.87 18.71
N SER A 375 -10.57 -4.58 19.12
CA SER A 375 -11.76 -5.09 18.43
C SER A 375 -12.01 -4.42 17.09
N ALA A 376 -11.61 -3.14 16.95
CA ALA A 376 -11.80 -2.39 15.71
C ALA A 376 -10.78 -2.73 14.62
N TYR A 377 -9.60 -3.19 15.01
CA TYR A 377 -8.49 -3.42 14.09
C TYR A 377 -8.15 -4.90 13.92
N GLN A 378 -7.57 -5.20 12.79
CA GLN A 378 -7.04 -6.52 12.44
C GLN A 378 -5.76 -6.39 11.62
N THR A 379 -5.03 -7.49 11.51
CA THR A 379 -3.99 -7.62 10.48
C THR A 379 -4.66 -8.11 9.20
N GLY A 380 -4.66 -7.26 8.18
CA GLY A 380 -5.21 -7.61 6.87
C GLY A 380 -4.21 -8.40 6.02
N ILE A 381 -4.72 -9.27 5.16
CA ILE A 381 -3.93 -10.02 4.18
C ILE A 381 -4.27 -9.51 2.79
N ASN A 382 -3.24 -9.09 2.06
CA ASN A 382 -3.38 -8.68 0.67
C ASN A 382 -2.83 -9.76 -0.24
N GLN A 383 -3.57 -10.11 -1.28
CA GLN A 383 -3.25 -11.13 -2.26
C GLN A 383 -3.47 -10.53 -3.65
N ASP A 384 -2.46 -10.61 -4.51
CA ASP A 384 -2.53 -10.15 -5.89
C ASP A 384 -1.87 -11.20 -6.79
N TYR A 385 -2.67 -11.81 -7.64
CA TYR A 385 -2.24 -12.82 -8.59
C TYR A 385 -2.54 -12.32 -9.99
N ASN A 386 -1.54 -12.29 -10.85
CA ASN A 386 -1.71 -11.85 -12.22
C ASN A 386 -0.98 -12.78 -13.19
N ALA A 387 -1.65 -13.10 -14.30
CA ALA A 387 -1.09 -13.84 -15.40
C ALA A 387 -1.30 -13.06 -16.70
N SER A 388 -0.27 -12.97 -17.52
CA SER A 388 -0.39 -12.30 -18.82
C SER A 388 0.37 -13.04 -19.91
N VAL A 389 -0.13 -12.92 -21.13
CA VAL A 389 0.50 -13.39 -22.34
C VAL A 389 0.53 -12.26 -23.37
N SER A 390 1.66 -12.08 -24.00
CA SER A 390 1.84 -11.05 -25.02
C SER A 390 2.74 -11.55 -26.17
N GLY A 391 2.51 -11.05 -27.35
CA GLY A 391 3.33 -11.35 -28.50
C GLY A 391 2.98 -10.47 -29.70
N ALA A 392 3.87 -10.42 -30.65
CA ALA A 392 3.62 -9.77 -31.91
C ALA A 392 4.27 -10.55 -33.06
N GLY A 393 3.57 -10.58 -34.18
CA GLY A 393 4.06 -11.02 -35.48
C GLY A 393 4.06 -9.84 -36.45
N GLU A 394 4.33 -10.10 -37.74
CA GLU A 394 4.40 -9.05 -38.75
C GLU A 394 3.08 -8.26 -38.91
N LYS A 395 1.93 -8.92 -38.74
CA LYS A 395 0.60 -8.33 -38.96
C LYS A 395 -0.25 -8.18 -37.69
N MET A 396 0.13 -8.79 -36.59
CA MET A 396 -0.71 -8.86 -35.41
C MET A 396 0.10 -8.65 -34.12
N ASN A 397 -0.45 -7.87 -33.23
CA ASN A 397 0.06 -7.66 -31.88
C ASN A 397 -1.04 -7.96 -30.89
N TYR A 398 -0.73 -8.69 -29.82
CA TYR A 398 -1.72 -9.03 -28.80
C TYR A 398 -1.12 -8.92 -27.40
N TYR A 399 -1.98 -8.56 -26.48
CA TYR A 399 -1.74 -8.59 -25.03
C TYR A 399 -3.01 -9.07 -24.35
N MET A 400 -2.89 -10.06 -23.48
CA MET A 400 -3.99 -10.56 -22.66
C MET A 400 -3.51 -10.72 -21.23
N SER A 401 -4.35 -10.37 -20.28
CA SER A 401 -4.08 -10.58 -18.85
C SER A 401 -5.34 -10.99 -18.11
N VAL A 402 -5.14 -11.70 -17.02
CA VAL A 402 -6.15 -11.96 -16.00
C VAL A 402 -5.52 -11.80 -14.63
N GLY A 403 -6.18 -11.07 -13.76
CA GLY A 403 -5.73 -10.79 -12.40
C GLY A 403 -6.82 -11.07 -11.39
N TYR A 404 -6.42 -11.54 -10.21
CA TYR A 404 -7.25 -11.65 -9.02
C TYR A 404 -6.58 -10.87 -7.89
N LEU A 405 -7.34 -9.94 -7.32
CA LEU A 405 -6.92 -9.11 -6.19
C LEU A 405 -7.87 -9.34 -5.02
N ARG A 406 -7.32 -9.59 -3.84
CA ARG A 406 -8.05 -9.56 -2.57
C ARG A 406 -7.24 -8.78 -1.55
N ASN A 407 -7.81 -7.71 -1.07
CA ASN A 407 -7.23 -6.87 -0.02
C ASN A 407 -8.15 -6.87 1.20
N GLU A 408 -7.59 -7.18 2.35
CA GLU A 408 -8.21 -6.97 3.64
C GLU A 408 -7.63 -5.70 4.26
N GLY A 409 -8.47 -4.82 4.75
CA GLY A 409 -8.03 -3.59 5.41
C GLY A 409 -7.65 -3.80 6.87
N VAL A 410 -7.06 -2.78 7.45
CA VAL A 410 -6.69 -2.75 8.88
C VAL A 410 -7.92 -2.64 9.77
N ILE A 411 -8.96 -1.96 9.30
CA ILE A 411 -10.23 -1.84 10.01
C ILE A 411 -11.03 -3.11 9.74
N ARG A 412 -11.51 -3.74 10.79
CA ARG A 412 -12.32 -4.97 10.68
C ARG A 412 -13.55 -4.74 9.82
N GLY A 413 -13.84 -5.70 8.93
CA GLY A 413 -14.96 -5.64 7.97
C GLY A 413 -14.65 -4.89 6.69
N THR A 414 -13.44 -4.32 6.52
CA THR A 414 -13.04 -3.74 5.24
C THR A 414 -12.37 -4.80 4.37
N GLU A 415 -12.99 -5.11 3.25
CA GLU A 415 -12.46 -6.06 2.27
C GLU A 415 -12.72 -5.54 0.85
N TYR A 416 -11.81 -5.78 -0.05
CA TYR A 416 -11.97 -5.48 -1.47
C TYR A 416 -11.49 -6.68 -2.29
N GLN A 417 -12.33 -7.19 -3.18
CA GLN A 417 -11.96 -8.25 -4.12
C GLN A 417 -12.24 -7.78 -5.53
N ALA A 418 -11.37 -8.13 -6.46
CA ALA A 418 -11.58 -7.86 -7.87
C ALA A 418 -10.99 -8.96 -8.74
N ILE A 419 -11.74 -9.36 -9.76
CA ILE A 419 -11.24 -10.12 -10.90
C ILE A 419 -11.16 -9.13 -12.05
N ARG A 420 -9.99 -9.02 -12.68
CA ARG A 420 -9.69 -8.11 -13.78
C ARG A 420 -9.23 -8.92 -14.97
N ALA A 421 -9.71 -8.60 -16.13
CA ALA A 421 -9.21 -9.20 -17.37
C ALA A 421 -9.09 -8.11 -18.44
N ASN A 422 -7.98 -8.14 -19.15
CA ASN A 422 -7.71 -7.23 -20.27
C ASN A 422 -7.33 -8.04 -21.50
N MET A 423 -7.90 -7.70 -22.63
CA MET A 423 -7.55 -8.24 -23.92
C MET A 423 -7.40 -7.12 -24.94
N LYS A 424 -6.20 -6.96 -25.45
CA LYS A 424 -5.86 -5.99 -26.48
C LYS A 424 -5.32 -6.70 -27.71
N LEU A 425 -5.92 -6.44 -28.84
CA LEU A 425 -5.54 -6.97 -30.14
C LEU A 425 -5.40 -5.83 -31.14
N THR A 426 -4.28 -5.77 -31.82
CA THR A 426 -4.06 -4.84 -32.92
C THR A 426 -3.61 -5.65 -34.13
N THR A 427 -4.24 -5.45 -35.27
CA THR A 427 -3.88 -6.14 -36.52
C THR A 427 -3.85 -5.18 -37.69
N ASN A 428 -2.83 -5.32 -38.53
CA ASN A 428 -2.72 -4.62 -39.80
C ASN A 428 -3.36 -5.50 -40.87
N ILE A 429 -4.57 -5.14 -41.31
CA ILE A 429 -5.29 -5.84 -42.36
C ILE A 429 -4.62 -5.59 -43.70
N THR A 430 -4.22 -4.36 -43.93
CA THR A 430 -3.46 -3.90 -45.11
C THR A 430 -2.38 -2.90 -44.64
N ASP A 431 -1.50 -2.48 -45.51
CA ASP A 431 -0.47 -1.48 -45.18
C ASP A 431 -1.04 -0.12 -44.75
N TRP A 432 -2.28 0.16 -45.10
CA TRP A 432 -2.97 1.43 -44.81
C TRP A 432 -4.10 1.26 -43.75
N LEU A 433 -4.47 0.02 -43.36
CA LEU A 433 -5.59 -0.21 -42.44
C LEU A 433 -5.12 -1.04 -41.23
N GLU A 434 -5.03 -0.37 -40.10
CA GLU A 434 -4.85 -0.97 -38.78
C GLU A 434 -6.19 -1.02 -38.06
N VAL A 435 -6.51 -2.17 -37.48
CA VAL A 435 -7.69 -2.37 -36.64
C VAL A 435 -7.22 -2.80 -35.25
N SER A 436 -7.64 -2.05 -34.23
CA SER A 436 -7.37 -2.41 -32.84
C SER A 436 -8.64 -2.53 -32.02
N GLY A 437 -8.68 -3.52 -31.15
CA GLY A 437 -9.74 -3.73 -30.16
C GLY A 437 -9.14 -3.90 -28.77
N ASN A 438 -9.75 -3.26 -27.79
CA ASN A 438 -9.40 -3.40 -26.39
C ASN A 438 -10.66 -3.73 -25.58
N VAL A 439 -10.64 -4.83 -24.84
CA VAL A 439 -11.72 -5.26 -23.98
C VAL A 439 -11.19 -5.36 -22.55
N ASN A 440 -11.76 -4.56 -21.67
CA ASN A 440 -11.50 -4.61 -20.24
C ASN A 440 -12.74 -5.14 -19.54
N PHE A 441 -12.55 -6.16 -18.72
CA PHE A 441 -13.58 -6.74 -17.88
C PHE A 441 -13.15 -6.65 -16.42
N GLN A 442 -14.10 -6.28 -15.57
CA GLN A 442 -13.90 -6.33 -14.13
C GLN A 442 -15.18 -6.79 -13.43
N SER A 443 -14.99 -7.68 -12.47
CA SER A 443 -15.98 -8.00 -11.43
C SER A 443 -15.36 -7.70 -10.09
N ARG A 444 -16.04 -6.88 -9.29
CA ARG A 444 -15.54 -6.47 -7.97
C ARG A 444 -16.59 -6.63 -6.89
N SER A 445 -16.11 -6.77 -5.66
CA SER A 445 -16.90 -6.68 -4.44
C SER A 445 -16.16 -5.79 -3.46
N ASP A 446 -16.79 -4.69 -3.07
CA ASP A 446 -16.36 -3.83 -1.98
C ASP A 446 -17.02 -4.40 -0.71
N GLY A 447 -16.24 -4.75 0.31
CA GLY A 447 -16.78 -5.22 1.57
C GLY A 447 -17.68 -4.12 2.18
N ASP A 448 -18.96 -4.44 2.34
CA ASP A 448 -20.01 -3.46 2.64
C ASP A 448 -20.03 -2.95 4.09
N LEU A 449 -19.18 -3.49 4.97
CA LEU A 449 -19.30 -3.29 6.42
C LEU A 449 -17.97 -2.89 7.08
N ALA A 450 -17.50 -1.70 6.76
CA ALA A 450 -16.44 -1.10 7.55
C ALA A 450 -16.97 -0.66 8.92
N LEU A 451 -16.30 -1.06 10.01
CA LEU A 451 -16.55 -0.46 11.32
C LEU A 451 -16.26 1.04 11.24
N ASN A 452 -17.17 1.83 11.81
CA ASN A 452 -16.88 3.25 12.00
C ASN A 452 -15.88 3.40 13.16
N GLU A 453 -14.61 3.62 12.81
CA GLU A 453 -13.50 3.76 13.76
C GLU A 453 -13.82 4.82 14.83
N GLY A 454 -14.24 6.01 14.41
CA GLY A 454 -14.52 7.12 15.32
C GLY A 454 -15.61 6.79 16.34
N SER A 455 -16.70 6.15 15.91
CA SER A 455 -17.77 5.74 16.80
C SER A 455 -17.36 4.60 17.73
N THR A 456 -16.57 3.65 17.22
CA THR A 456 -16.12 2.50 18.00
C THR A 456 -15.15 2.93 19.10
N LEU A 457 -14.20 3.80 18.79
CA LEU A 457 -13.20 4.29 19.75
C LEU A 457 -13.77 5.32 20.73
N ALA A 458 -14.93 5.91 20.45
CA ALA A 458 -15.62 6.82 21.35
C ALA A 458 -16.36 6.11 22.50
N ASN A 459 -16.52 4.79 22.44
CA ASN A 459 -17.17 4.03 23.51
C ASN A 459 -16.32 4.02 24.78
N SER A 460 -17.00 4.00 25.93
CA SER A 460 -16.36 3.77 27.22
C SER A 460 -15.73 2.37 27.26
N PRO A 461 -14.55 2.19 27.86
CA PRO A 461 -14.01 0.85 28.11
C PRO A 461 -14.92 -0.03 28.99
N PHE A 462 -15.89 0.57 29.71
CA PHE A 462 -16.90 -0.15 30.50
C PHE A 462 -18.20 -0.41 29.72
N ALA A 463 -18.25 -0.11 28.43
CA ALA A 463 -19.40 -0.39 27.59
C ALA A 463 -19.46 -1.90 27.24
N ASN A 464 -20.67 -2.40 26.97
CA ASN A 464 -20.86 -3.78 26.55
C ASN A 464 -20.64 -3.95 25.06
N TYR A 465 -19.78 -4.87 24.68
CA TYR A 465 -19.59 -5.27 23.28
C TYR A 465 -20.74 -6.16 22.81
N CYS A 466 -21.18 -7.08 23.67
CA CYS A 466 -22.27 -7.98 23.40
C CYS A 466 -23.41 -7.80 24.40
N ASP A 467 -24.63 -8.11 23.93
CA ASP A 467 -25.81 -8.22 24.78
C ASP A 467 -25.82 -9.56 25.57
N ALA A 468 -26.87 -9.78 26.39
CA ALA A 468 -27.02 -10.97 27.18
C ALA A 468 -27.20 -12.26 26.34
N ASP A 469 -27.63 -12.12 25.10
CA ASP A 469 -27.86 -13.22 24.16
C ASP A 469 -26.62 -13.54 23.32
N GLY A 470 -25.49 -12.82 23.53
CA GLY A 470 -24.24 -12.99 22.78
C GLY A 470 -24.30 -12.37 21.39
N ASN A 471 -25.21 -11.46 21.12
CA ASN A 471 -25.20 -10.67 19.89
C ASN A 471 -24.46 -9.35 20.14
N LEU A 472 -23.99 -8.71 19.07
CA LEU A 472 -23.40 -7.37 19.17
C LEU A 472 -24.39 -6.41 19.83
N ALA A 473 -23.96 -5.68 20.83
CA ALA A 473 -24.80 -4.71 21.53
C ALA A 473 -25.17 -3.56 20.55
N VAL A 474 -26.45 -3.36 20.35
CA VAL A 474 -26.97 -2.25 19.51
C VAL A 474 -26.65 -0.90 20.18
N HIS A 475 -26.69 -0.86 21.49
CA HIS A 475 -26.39 0.30 22.32
C HIS A 475 -25.29 -0.04 23.34
N PRO A 476 -24.01 -0.05 22.93
CA PRO A 476 -22.90 -0.43 23.81
C PRO A 476 -22.82 0.40 25.09
N MET A 477 -23.23 1.67 25.01
CA MET A 477 -23.19 2.64 26.11
C MET A 477 -24.48 2.68 26.96
N GLY A 478 -25.47 1.82 26.65
CA GLY A 478 -26.79 1.81 27.28
C GLY A 478 -27.84 2.65 26.53
N GLU A 479 -29.12 2.54 26.95
CA GLU A 479 -30.24 3.18 26.25
C GLU A 479 -30.40 4.68 26.53
N LYS A 480 -29.88 5.15 27.67
CA LYS A 480 -30.05 6.53 28.12
C LYS A 480 -28.83 7.40 27.73
N LYS A 481 -28.91 8.17 26.69
CA LYS A 481 -27.93 9.19 26.26
C LYS A 481 -26.75 8.64 25.50
N THR A 482 -26.99 8.12 24.34
CA THR A 482 -25.91 7.89 23.36
C THR A 482 -25.66 9.13 22.51
N PRO A 483 -24.48 9.74 22.56
CA PRO A 483 -24.03 10.61 21.48
C PRO A 483 -23.70 9.81 20.21
N THR A 484 -23.61 8.48 20.29
CA THR A 484 -23.17 7.62 19.20
C THR A 484 -24.14 6.46 19.04
N THR A 485 -25.25 6.73 18.37
CA THR A 485 -25.96 5.69 17.65
C THR A 485 -24.97 5.10 16.65
N TRP A 486 -24.82 3.78 16.65
CA TRP A 486 -24.22 3.10 15.50
C TRP A 486 -25.09 3.47 14.29
N VAL A 487 -24.76 4.56 13.60
CA VAL A 487 -25.35 4.82 12.30
C VAL A 487 -24.67 3.84 11.36
N ILE A 488 -25.20 2.62 11.38
CA ILE A 488 -25.07 1.75 10.23
C ILE A 488 -25.88 2.48 9.17
N THR A 489 -25.22 3.29 8.37
CA THR A 489 -25.82 3.91 7.19
C THR A 489 -26.01 2.76 6.19
N THR A 490 -27.10 2.03 6.38
CA THR A 490 -27.51 1.03 5.41
C THR A 490 -28.24 1.71 4.28
N THR A 491 -27.56 1.90 3.18
CA THR A 491 -28.19 2.09 1.87
C THR A 491 -28.43 0.77 1.14
N SER A 492 -28.18 -0.37 1.79
CA SER A 492 -28.53 -1.70 1.26
C SER A 492 -28.90 -2.63 2.40
N THR A 493 -29.88 -3.47 2.17
CA THR A 493 -30.40 -4.47 3.11
C THR A 493 -29.26 -5.35 3.62
N ILE A 494 -28.81 -5.10 4.84
CA ILE A 494 -27.72 -5.88 5.45
C ILE A 494 -28.24 -7.26 5.73
N ASN A 495 -27.62 -8.25 5.10
CA ASN A 495 -27.82 -9.61 5.49
C ASN A 495 -26.98 -9.90 6.74
N MET A 496 -27.59 -9.68 7.93
CA MET A 496 -26.98 -9.87 9.26
C MET A 496 -26.36 -11.27 9.45
N SER A 497 -26.69 -12.22 8.58
CA SER A 497 -26.14 -13.57 8.64
C SER A 497 -24.63 -13.65 8.35
N ASN A 498 -24.09 -12.67 7.64
CA ASN A 498 -22.66 -12.64 7.32
C ASN A 498 -21.80 -12.02 8.44
N LEU A 499 -22.38 -11.10 9.22
CA LEU A 499 -21.69 -10.51 10.39
C LEU A 499 -21.49 -11.54 11.51
N LYS A 500 -22.37 -12.53 11.64
CA LYS A 500 -22.28 -13.59 12.67
C LYS A 500 -21.13 -14.57 12.46
N ARG A 501 -20.46 -14.59 11.31
CA ARG A 501 -19.41 -15.57 11.04
C ARG A 501 -18.04 -15.21 11.63
N ASP A 502 -17.76 -13.92 11.80
CA ASP A 502 -16.41 -13.46 12.10
C ASP A 502 -16.27 -12.77 13.47
N ILE A 503 -17.38 -12.62 14.19
CA ILE A 503 -17.41 -11.97 15.52
C ILE A 503 -18.03 -12.95 16.50
N THR A 504 -17.19 -13.71 17.19
CA THR A 504 -17.56 -14.44 18.39
C THR A 504 -17.37 -13.54 19.60
N CYS A 505 -18.42 -13.35 20.37
CA CYS A 505 -18.37 -12.74 21.68
C CYS A 505 -17.70 -13.67 22.70
#